data_a51c6d4dd377a3e91e18624574c3d2f9
#
_entry.id   a51c6d4dd377a3e91e18624574c3d2f9
#
_cell.length_a   1.000
_cell.length_b   1.000
_cell.length_c   1.000
_cell.angle_alpha   90.00
_cell.angle_beta   90.00
_cell.angle_gamma   90.00
#
_symmetry.space_group_name_H-M   'P 1'
#
loop_
_entity.id
_entity.type
_entity.pdbx_description
1 polymer ?
#
loop_
_entity_poly.entity_id
_entity_poly.type
_entity_poly.pdbx_seq_one_letter_code
_entity_poly.pdbx_strand_id
1 'polypeptide(L)'
;MGRQSAGASFLAGYARYAGERDLVCMAPDRKAAETFAESVRASALENNRPITSARWIPLDNPERIAQTGCLYYPSPTISDQAWLRRRHDQRAWSICGITHTTASDTVMDAIGTFATAPLQSWDAVICTSIAVRDMAQTVLENWQEYLQSRIGYDGPPPARLQLPVIPLGVDPDTFTHDEHARGDFRRDQGIDADAVAALFLGRLSATAKAHPLSMFRGLQIAQERTGRKVHLIMAGWFESDTERDQIERLAKTLCPDVRMHFVDGRDPTIRKKCWSAADIFTSLSDNIQETFGLTPVEAMAAGLPVVITDWNGCRDTLDDGVQGIAIPTVAPPSGSGDDIAARYRSTRYSYGGYIGRTAQFTYVDATKVGEAYTRLIGDDALRKKMGAAGRKHAVEKYDWSIIIPEYEALWRELAERRVKDSETAPRQGGQSNDPLRDDPFRTFAGYPTSTITDDHVIERWGTDAELEALIRFDINSAVAGLVPDAPKMR
;
A
#
# COMPACT_ATOMS: atom_id res chain seq x y z
N MET A 1 -7.70 4.19 -5.42
CA MET A 1 -6.89 5.36 -5.83
C MET A 1 -5.57 5.45 -5.06
N GLY A 2 -5.51 5.52 -3.75
CA GLY A 2 -4.24 5.68 -3.03
C GLY A 2 -3.17 4.64 -3.38
N ARG A 3 -3.49 3.34 -3.35
CA ARG A 3 -2.56 2.27 -3.74
C ARG A 3 -2.11 2.39 -5.21
N GLN A 4 -3.03 2.69 -6.13
CA GLN A 4 -2.69 2.84 -7.55
C GLN A 4 -1.82 4.06 -7.79
N SER A 5 -2.12 5.19 -7.13
CA SER A 5 -1.33 6.42 -7.20
C SER A 5 0.08 6.21 -6.63
N ALA A 6 0.20 5.57 -5.46
CA ALA A 6 1.48 5.24 -4.86
C ALA A 6 2.30 4.28 -5.74
N GLY A 7 1.68 3.26 -6.33
CA GLY A 7 2.35 2.33 -7.24
C GLY A 7 2.85 2.99 -8.52
N ALA A 8 2.05 3.86 -9.13
CA ALA A 8 2.45 4.61 -10.32
C ALA A 8 3.59 5.61 -10.00
N SER A 9 3.50 6.30 -8.87
CA SER A 9 4.53 7.22 -8.39
C SER A 9 5.85 6.49 -8.08
N PHE A 10 5.79 5.32 -7.42
CA PHE A 10 6.96 4.47 -7.20
C PHE A 10 7.61 4.05 -8.52
N LEU A 11 6.82 3.59 -9.49
CA LEU A 11 7.36 3.13 -10.77
C LEU A 11 8.04 4.26 -11.54
N ALA A 12 7.45 5.46 -11.53
CA ALA A 12 8.05 6.65 -12.11
C ALA A 12 9.35 7.05 -11.39
N GLY A 13 9.34 7.04 -10.05
CA GLY A 13 10.52 7.29 -9.23
C GLY A 13 11.62 6.26 -9.47
N TYR A 14 11.27 4.98 -9.56
CA TYR A 14 12.22 3.91 -9.87
C TYR A 14 12.83 4.08 -11.27
N ALA A 15 12.02 4.35 -12.27
CA ALA A 15 12.50 4.62 -13.63
C ALA A 15 13.44 5.83 -13.69
N ARG A 16 13.22 6.83 -12.84
CA ARG A 16 14.02 8.05 -12.77
C ARG A 16 15.33 7.86 -12.01
N TYR A 17 15.32 7.19 -10.86
CA TYR A 17 16.42 7.22 -9.89
C TYR A 17 17.15 5.90 -9.69
N ALA A 18 16.61 4.76 -10.14
CA ALA A 18 17.27 3.47 -9.99
C ALA A 18 18.68 3.47 -10.61
N GLY A 19 19.63 2.84 -9.94
CA GLY A 19 20.99 2.64 -10.43
C GLY A 19 21.03 1.67 -11.62
N GLU A 20 20.28 0.58 -11.53
CA GLU A 20 20.14 -0.40 -12.60
C GLU A 20 19.23 0.11 -13.70
N ARG A 21 19.63 -0.10 -14.96
CA ARG A 21 18.90 0.34 -16.15
C ARG A 21 18.30 -0.82 -16.94
N ASP A 22 18.60 -2.06 -16.55
CA ASP A 22 17.98 -3.27 -17.04
C ASP A 22 16.79 -3.62 -16.13
N LEU A 23 15.57 -3.35 -16.61
CA LEU A 23 14.36 -3.64 -15.86
C LEU A 23 13.79 -4.99 -16.27
N VAL A 24 13.32 -5.72 -15.28
CA VAL A 24 12.68 -7.03 -15.49
C VAL A 24 11.31 -6.99 -14.87
N CYS A 25 10.27 -7.35 -15.62
CA CYS A 25 8.95 -7.54 -15.06
C CYS A 25 8.50 -9.00 -15.18
N MET A 26 7.82 -9.50 -14.16
CA MET A 26 7.09 -10.76 -14.20
C MET A 26 5.62 -10.44 -14.49
N ALA A 27 5.08 -10.98 -15.57
CA ALA A 27 3.73 -10.66 -16.04
C ALA A 27 3.04 -11.90 -16.64
N PRO A 28 1.68 -11.96 -16.58
CA PRO A 28 0.93 -13.12 -17.07
C PRO A 28 1.04 -13.33 -18.57
N ASP A 29 1.19 -12.26 -19.32
CA ASP A 29 1.26 -12.29 -20.77
C ASP A 29 2.16 -11.18 -21.32
N ARG A 30 2.46 -11.29 -22.61
CA ARG A 30 3.32 -10.34 -23.33
C ARG A 30 2.73 -8.92 -23.36
N LYS A 31 1.42 -8.78 -23.48
CA LYS A 31 0.74 -7.50 -23.54
C LYS A 31 0.91 -6.72 -22.23
N ALA A 32 0.73 -7.39 -21.09
CA ALA A 32 0.97 -6.80 -19.77
C ALA A 32 2.45 -6.36 -19.60
N ALA A 33 3.38 -7.19 -20.09
CA ALA A 33 4.80 -6.86 -20.06
C ALA A 33 5.15 -5.66 -20.95
N GLU A 34 4.56 -5.57 -22.14
CA GLU A 34 4.72 -4.42 -23.05
C GLU A 34 4.16 -3.13 -22.45
N THR A 35 2.96 -3.19 -21.86
CA THR A 35 2.36 -2.03 -21.15
C THR A 35 3.26 -1.53 -20.01
N PHE A 36 3.83 -2.44 -19.22
CA PHE A 36 4.79 -2.08 -18.18
C PHE A 36 6.03 -1.41 -18.79
N ALA A 37 6.61 -2.01 -19.84
CA ALA A 37 7.81 -1.49 -20.48
C ALA A 37 7.60 -0.10 -21.10
N GLU A 38 6.44 0.15 -21.72
CA GLU A 38 6.06 1.45 -22.27
C GLU A 38 5.95 2.50 -21.15
N SER A 39 5.26 2.18 -20.07
CA SER A 39 5.09 3.06 -18.92
C SER A 39 6.42 3.49 -18.31
N VAL A 40 7.32 2.53 -18.09
CA VAL A 40 8.65 2.80 -17.53
C VAL A 40 9.53 3.59 -18.49
N ARG A 41 9.48 3.28 -19.79
CA ARG A 41 10.24 4.04 -20.81
C ARG A 41 9.79 5.49 -20.90
N ALA A 42 8.47 5.73 -20.88
CA ALA A 42 7.92 7.09 -20.89
C ALA A 42 8.47 7.91 -19.71
N SER A 43 8.37 7.39 -18.49
CA SER A 43 8.87 8.05 -17.27
C SER A 43 10.40 8.26 -17.31
N ALA A 44 11.16 7.32 -17.86
CA ALA A 44 12.60 7.43 -17.98
C ALA A 44 13.03 8.49 -19.00
N LEU A 45 12.31 8.60 -20.12
CA LEU A 45 12.58 9.61 -21.17
C LEU A 45 12.27 11.03 -20.71
N GLU A 46 11.18 11.24 -19.97
CA GLU A 46 10.85 12.55 -19.38
C GLU A 46 11.98 13.11 -18.52
N ASN A 47 12.82 12.23 -17.98
CA ASN A 47 13.92 12.57 -17.09
C ASN A 47 15.33 12.44 -17.71
N ASN A 48 15.43 12.33 -19.03
CA ASN A 48 16.69 12.15 -19.76
C ASN A 48 17.58 10.98 -19.25
N ARG A 49 16.95 9.92 -18.73
CA ARG A 49 17.62 8.72 -18.21
C ARG A 49 17.04 7.46 -18.85
N PRO A 50 17.30 7.18 -20.13
CA PRO A 50 16.72 6.04 -20.82
C PRO A 50 17.08 4.72 -20.14
N ILE A 51 16.14 3.79 -20.07
CA ILE A 51 16.40 2.42 -19.65
C ILE A 51 17.11 1.65 -20.77
N THR A 52 18.05 0.77 -20.40
CA THR A 52 18.83 -0.01 -21.36
C THR A 52 18.00 -1.13 -21.95
N SER A 53 17.27 -1.85 -21.11
CA SER A 53 16.36 -2.94 -21.53
C SER A 53 15.14 -3.07 -20.63
N ALA A 54 14.08 -3.66 -21.17
CA ALA A 54 12.93 -4.13 -20.40
C ALA A 54 12.66 -5.58 -20.79
N ARG A 55 12.98 -6.51 -19.90
CA ARG A 55 12.83 -7.95 -20.11
C ARG A 55 11.58 -8.47 -19.43
N TRP A 56 10.99 -9.51 -19.99
CA TRP A 56 9.81 -10.16 -19.46
C TRP A 56 10.13 -11.57 -18.96
N ILE A 57 9.62 -11.89 -17.79
CA ILE A 57 9.57 -13.25 -17.23
C ILE A 57 8.10 -13.69 -17.19
N PRO A 58 7.72 -14.74 -17.95
CA PRO A 58 6.40 -15.33 -17.85
C PRO A 58 6.15 -15.95 -16.46
N LEU A 59 4.88 -15.97 -16.02
CA LEU A 59 4.51 -16.53 -14.70
C LEU A 59 4.78 -18.04 -14.59
N ASP A 60 4.83 -18.75 -15.70
CA ASP A 60 5.12 -20.20 -15.79
C ASP A 60 6.62 -20.53 -15.78
N ASN A 61 7.50 -19.53 -15.84
CA ASN A 61 8.95 -19.69 -15.79
C ASN A 61 9.59 -18.89 -14.62
N PRO A 62 9.14 -19.08 -13.38
CA PRO A 62 9.59 -18.29 -12.22
C PRO A 62 11.07 -18.49 -11.88
N GLU A 63 11.69 -19.62 -12.26
CA GLU A 63 13.12 -19.89 -12.07
C GLU A 63 14.02 -18.85 -12.73
N ARG A 64 13.53 -18.14 -13.74
CA ARG A 64 14.26 -17.04 -14.40
C ARG A 64 14.44 -15.82 -13.48
N ILE A 65 13.67 -15.70 -12.38
CA ILE A 65 13.87 -14.67 -11.35
C ILE A 65 15.25 -14.79 -10.71
N ALA A 66 15.82 -15.99 -10.64
CA ALA A 66 17.17 -16.21 -10.13
C ALA A 66 18.23 -15.33 -10.83
N GLN A 67 17.99 -14.94 -12.09
CA GLN A 67 18.90 -14.07 -12.86
C GLN A 67 18.86 -12.62 -12.37
N THR A 68 17.80 -12.21 -11.65
CA THR A 68 17.64 -10.85 -11.09
C THR A 68 18.03 -10.76 -9.62
N GLY A 69 18.06 -11.89 -8.94
CA GLY A 69 18.45 -12.00 -7.54
C GLY A 69 17.40 -11.55 -6.51
N CYS A 70 16.43 -10.73 -6.89
CA CYS A 70 15.34 -10.28 -6.02
C CYS A 70 14.04 -10.10 -6.81
N LEU A 71 12.94 -10.59 -6.25
CA LEU A 71 11.59 -10.30 -6.71
C LEU A 71 10.98 -9.21 -5.83
N TYR A 72 10.77 -8.00 -6.36
CA TYR A 72 9.93 -6.99 -5.71
C TYR A 72 8.46 -7.26 -6.06
N TYR A 73 7.65 -7.52 -5.04
CA TYR A 73 6.22 -7.80 -5.16
C TYR A 73 5.41 -6.70 -4.48
N PRO A 74 4.61 -5.89 -5.22
CA PRO A 74 3.94 -4.69 -4.66
C PRO A 74 2.73 -5.05 -3.78
N SER A 75 2.89 -5.99 -2.86
CA SER A 75 1.89 -6.47 -1.90
C SER A 75 2.60 -7.14 -0.72
N PRO A 76 2.00 -7.19 0.47
CA PRO A 76 2.50 -7.99 1.57
C PRO A 76 2.23 -9.50 1.42
N THR A 77 1.45 -9.93 0.43
CA THR A 77 1.05 -11.34 0.21
C THR A 77 2.18 -12.13 -0.44
N ILE A 78 3.36 -12.18 0.20
CA ILE A 78 4.58 -12.79 -0.38
C ILE A 78 4.74 -14.29 -0.08
N SER A 79 3.90 -14.87 0.76
CA SER A 79 3.99 -16.29 1.14
C SER A 79 3.85 -17.24 -0.05
N ASP A 80 2.95 -16.94 -0.99
CA ASP A 80 2.78 -17.74 -2.21
C ASP A 80 4.06 -17.71 -3.08
N GLN A 81 4.76 -16.58 -3.11
CA GLN A 81 6.03 -16.45 -3.83
C GLN A 81 7.14 -17.27 -3.15
N ALA A 82 7.11 -17.40 -1.83
CA ALA A 82 8.05 -18.23 -1.10
C ALA A 82 7.79 -19.73 -1.34
N TRP A 83 6.53 -20.16 -1.38
CA TRP A 83 6.17 -21.54 -1.77
C TRP A 83 6.57 -21.85 -3.22
N LEU A 84 6.38 -20.90 -4.14
CA LEU A 84 6.81 -21.04 -5.52
C LEU A 84 8.35 -21.22 -5.61
N ARG A 85 9.11 -20.36 -4.93
CA ARG A 85 10.58 -20.44 -4.86
C ARG A 85 11.04 -21.78 -4.27
N ARG A 86 10.37 -22.29 -3.24
CA ARG A 86 10.73 -23.57 -2.58
C ARG A 86 10.72 -24.78 -3.53
N ARG A 87 9.96 -24.72 -4.62
CA ARG A 87 9.95 -25.77 -5.67
C ARG A 87 11.28 -25.88 -6.41
N HIS A 88 12.05 -24.77 -6.46
CA HIS A 88 13.33 -24.68 -7.14
C HIS A 88 14.48 -24.75 -6.12
N ASP A 89 14.82 -23.63 -5.53
CA ASP A 89 15.83 -23.48 -4.50
C ASP A 89 15.47 -22.27 -3.63
N GLN A 90 15.37 -22.44 -2.32
CA GLN A 90 15.05 -21.34 -1.40
C GLN A 90 16.06 -20.19 -1.45
N ARG A 91 17.27 -20.44 -1.95
CA ARG A 91 18.34 -19.47 -2.15
C ARG A 91 18.39 -18.86 -3.55
N ALA A 92 17.49 -19.26 -4.46
CA ALA A 92 17.57 -18.82 -5.85
C ALA A 92 17.37 -17.28 -6.00
N TRP A 93 16.49 -16.68 -5.19
CA TRP A 93 16.26 -15.23 -5.13
C TRP A 93 15.70 -14.81 -3.78
N SER A 94 15.80 -13.52 -3.47
CA SER A 94 15.12 -12.89 -2.34
C SER A 94 13.73 -12.41 -2.76
N ILE A 95 12.81 -12.28 -1.79
CA ILE A 95 11.46 -11.76 -2.04
C ILE A 95 11.29 -10.51 -1.18
N CYS A 96 10.88 -9.40 -1.79
CA CYS A 96 10.63 -8.15 -1.11
C CYS A 96 9.21 -7.67 -1.39
N GLY A 97 8.35 -7.71 -0.38
CA GLY A 97 7.00 -7.17 -0.42
C GLY A 97 6.92 -5.74 0.10
N ILE A 98 5.73 -5.15 0.03
CA ILE A 98 5.43 -3.85 0.65
C ILE A 98 4.00 -3.83 1.20
N THR A 99 3.82 -3.19 2.36
CA THR A 99 2.51 -2.94 2.95
C THR A 99 1.83 -1.73 2.30
N HIS A 100 0.50 -1.82 2.20
CA HIS A 100 -0.36 -0.70 1.90
C HIS A 100 -1.39 -0.55 3.03
N THR A 101 -2.66 -0.85 2.79
CA THR A 101 -3.66 -0.98 3.84
C THR A 101 -3.42 -2.27 4.61
N THR A 102 -3.37 -2.23 5.94
CA THR A 102 -3.09 -3.39 6.78
C THR A 102 -4.31 -3.94 7.53
N ALA A 103 -5.38 -3.15 7.63
CA ALA A 103 -6.57 -3.51 8.42
C ALA A 103 -7.55 -4.48 7.74
N SER A 104 -7.32 -4.89 6.48
CA SER A 104 -8.18 -5.88 5.81
C SER A 104 -7.84 -7.30 6.27
N ASP A 105 -8.87 -8.17 6.31
CA ASP A 105 -8.74 -9.60 6.58
C ASP A 105 -7.66 -10.25 5.70
N THR A 106 -7.72 -10.02 4.40
CA THR A 106 -6.74 -10.54 3.42
C THR A 106 -5.30 -10.18 3.78
N VAL A 107 -5.04 -8.96 4.24
CA VAL A 107 -3.68 -8.54 4.61
C VAL A 107 -3.28 -9.05 5.99
N MET A 108 -4.19 -9.03 6.97
CA MET A 108 -3.93 -9.62 8.29
C MET A 108 -3.67 -11.13 8.19
N ASP A 109 -4.46 -11.84 7.41
CA ASP A 109 -4.25 -13.27 7.14
C ASP A 109 -2.92 -13.52 6.42
N ALA A 110 -2.57 -12.70 5.43
CA ALA A 110 -1.29 -12.79 4.72
C ALA A 110 -0.09 -12.60 5.66
N ILE A 111 -0.14 -11.61 6.56
CA ILE A 111 0.91 -11.42 7.58
C ILE A 111 0.96 -12.63 8.52
N GLY A 112 -0.18 -13.16 8.94
CA GLY A 112 -0.25 -14.38 9.77
C GLY A 112 0.43 -15.58 9.10
N THR A 113 0.31 -15.71 7.77
CA THR A 113 0.95 -16.81 7.03
C THR A 113 2.48 -16.75 7.03
N PHE A 114 3.10 -15.61 7.39
CA PHE A 114 4.56 -15.53 7.49
C PHE A 114 5.13 -16.49 8.56
N ALA A 115 4.33 -16.81 9.57
CA ALA A 115 4.72 -17.78 10.61
C ALA A 115 4.87 -19.21 10.08
N THR A 116 4.22 -19.56 8.97
CA THR A 116 4.19 -20.93 8.43
C THR A 116 4.76 -21.07 7.03
N ALA A 117 4.88 -19.96 6.31
CA ALA A 117 5.48 -19.97 4.97
C ALA A 117 7.01 -20.12 5.01
N PRO A 118 7.63 -20.64 3.94
CA PRO A 118 9.07 -20.86 3.87
C PRO A 118 9.84 -19.56 3.58
N LEU A 119 9.46 -18.48 4.27
CA LEU A 119 10.18 -17.21 4.24
C LEU A 119 11.49 -17.30 5.01
N GLN A 120 12.48 -16.60 4.56
CA GLN A 120 13.86 -16.67 5.04
C GLN A 120 14.33 -15.30 5.56
N SER A 121 15.48 -15.26 6.22
CA SER A 121 16.12 -14.01 6.69
C SER A 121 16.51 -13.06 5.57
N TRP A 122 16.57 -13.55 4.33
CA TRP A 122 16.81 -12.78 3.11
C TRP A 122 15.54 -12.40 2.35
N ASP A 123 14.36 -12.48 3.00
CA ASP A 123 13.09 -11.96 2.52
C ASP A 123 12.67 -10.77 3.36
N ALA A 124 11.89 -9.86 2.80
CA ALA A 124 11.41 -8.68 3.50
C ALA A 124 9.99 -8.30 3.11
N VAL A 125 9.28 -7.64 4.03
CA VAL A 125 8.11 -6.82 3.72
C VAL A 125 8.37 -5.41 4.23
N ILE A 126 8.48 -4.46 3.31
CA ILE A 126 8.64 -3.05 3.65
C ILE A 126 7.37 -2.57 4.34
N CYS A 127 7.54 -2.03 5.54
CA CYS A 127 6.50 -1.34 6.29
C CYS A 127 6.61 0.15 5.98
N THR A 128 5.48 0.77 5.55
CA THR A 128 5.49 2.17 5.16
C THR A 128 5.58 3.14 6.33
N SER A 129 5.46 2.64 7.57
CA SER A 129 5.60 3.41 8.81
C SER A 129 5.97 2.51 9.98
N ILE A 130 6.39 3.12 11.09
CA ILE A 130 6.67 2.43 12.36
C ILE A 130 5.40 1.73 12.87
N ALA A 131 4.26 2.40 12.85
CA ALA A 131 2.99 1.83 13.30
C ALA A 131 2.57 0.58 12.49
N VAL A 132 2.85 0.54 11.19
CA VAL A 132 2.59 -0.62 10.34
C VAL A 132 3.52 -1.78 10.69
N ARG A 133 4.79 -1.52 10.95
CA ARG A 133 5.73 -2.55 11.43
C ARG A 133 5.27 -3.14 12.76
N ASP A 134 4.92 -2.29 13.71
CA ASP A 134 4.50 -2.70 15.05
C ASP A 134 3.19 -3.52 14.99
N MET A 135 2.26 -3.14 14.11
CA MET A 135 1.05 -3.94 13.83
C MET A 135 1.40 -5.32 13.27
N ALA A 136 2.30 -5.40 12.29
CA ALA A 136 2.72 -6.68 11.72
C ALA A 136 3.42 -7.56 12.76
N GLN A 137 4.25 -6.98 13.61
CA GLN A 137 4.88 -7.67 14.73
C GLN A 137 3.85 -8.22 15.71
N THR A 138 2.85 -7.42 16.09
CA THR A 138 1.76 -7.87 16.97
C THR A 138 1.01 -9.09 16.41
N VAL A 139 0.71 -9.11 15.10
CA VAL A 139 0.08 -10.27 14.47
C VAL A 139 0.97 -11.50 14.54
N LEU A 140 2.28 -11.35 14.33
CA LEU A 140 3.24 -12.45 14.39
C LEU A 140 3.46 -12.96 15.82
N GLU A 141 3.47 -12.07 16.81
CA GLU A 141 3.54 -12.41 18.23
C GLU A 141 2.30 -13.22 18.66
N ASN A 142 1.10 -12.78 18.29
CA ASN A 142 -0.15 -13.53 18.55
C ASN A 142 -0.10 -14.93 17.92
N TRP A 143 0.45 -15.06 16.71
CA TRP A 143 0.64 -16.38 16.09
C TRP A 143 1.65 -17.24 16.82
N GLN A 144 2.76 -16.67 17.30
CA GLN A 144 3.77 -17.38 18.06
C GLN A 144 3.18 -17.92 19.38
N GLU A 145 2.45 -17.08 20.12
CA GLU A 145 1.76 -17.50 21.35
C GLU A 145 0.75 -18.63 21.08
N TYR A 146 -0.03 -18.52 20.01
CA TYR A 146 -0.96 -19.56 19.61
C TYR A 146 -0.24 -20.87 19.26
N LEU A 147 0.81 -20.84 18.46
CA LEU A 147 1.59 -22.02 18.08
C LEU A 147 2.26 -22.66 19.30
N GLN A 148 2.78 -21.85 20.22
CA GLN A 148 3.32 -22.34 21.48
C GLN A 148 2.28 -23.12 22.29
N SER A 149 1.09 -22.56 22.45
CA SER A 149 0.00 -23.22 23.19
C SER A 149 -0.60 -24.42 22.44
N ARG A 150 -0.69 -24.37 21.12
CA ARG A 150 -1.38 -25.37 20.30
C ARG A 150 -0.56 -26.62 19.99
N ILE A 151 0.74 -26.44 19.72
CA ILE A 151 1.64 -27.53 19.27
C ILE A 151 2.91 -27.64 20.12
N GLY A 152 3.05 -26.87 21.21
CA GLY A 152 4.22 -26.90 22.08
C GLY A 152 5.47 -26.30 21.40
N TYR A 153 5.32 -25.37 20.45
CA TYR A 153 6.45 -24.75 19.79
C TYR A 153 7.20 -23.81 20.74
N ASP A 154 8.40 -24.17 21.13
CA ASP A 154 9.27 -23.44 22.05
C ASP A 154 10.54 -22.91 21.33
N GLY A 155 10.46 -22.74 20.03
CA GLY A 155 11.55 -22.26 19.20
C GLY A 155 11.58 -20.74 19.07
N PRO A 156 12.60 -20.22 18.34
CA PRO A 156 12.67 -18.81 17.99
C PRO A 156 11.46 -18.40 17.14
N PRO A 157 11.18 -17.07 16.99
CA PRO A 157 10.05 -16.60 16.18
C PRO A 157 9.97 -17.35 14.85
N PRO A 158 8.81 -17.91 14.50
CA PRO A 158 8.68 -18.73 13.29
C PRO A 158 8.88 -17.90 12.01
N ALA A 159 8.49 -16.63 12.00
CA ALA A 159 8.73 -15.72 10.89
C ALA A 159 10.16 -15.14 10.96
N ARG A 160 10.93 -15.34 9.91
CA ARG A 160 12.36 -14.94 9.84
C ARG A 160 12.62 -13.76 8.92
N LEU A 161 11.62 -13.32 8.14
CA LEU A 161 11.76 -12.22 7.22
C LEU A 161 12.05 -10.89 7.93
N GLN A 162 12.58 -9.93 7.17
CA GLN A 162 12.82 -8.56 7.64
C GLN A 162 11.56 -7.71 7.51
N LEU A 163 11.35 -6.80 8.46
CA LEU A 163 10.27 -5.79 8.44
C LEU A 163 10.88 -4.37 8.48
N PRO A 164 11.63 -3.95 7.46
CA PRO A 164 12.23 -2.62 7.42
C PRO A 164 11.15 -1.55 7.28
N VAL A 165 11.39 -0.38 7.88
CA VAL A 165 10.54 0.80 7.68
C VAL A 165 11.16 1.66 6.59
N ILE A 166 10.50 1.72 5.42
CA ILE A 166 10.86 2.61 4.32
C ILE A 166 9.60 3.36 3.90
N PRO A 167 9.57 4.69 4.01
CA PRO A 167 8.39 5.48 3.70
C PRO A 167 8.06 5.49 2.21
N LEU A 168 6.86 5.96 1.87
CA LEU A 168 6.51 6.26 0.48
C LEU A 168 7.19 7.56 0.06
N GLY A 169 7.62 7.61 -1.19
CA GLY A 169 8.18 8.82 -1.78
C GLY A 169 7.13 9.67 -2.51
N VAL A 170 7.52 10.89 -2.79
CA VAL A 170 6.83 11.83 -3.66
C VAL A 170 7.81 12.38 -4.70
N ASP A 171 7.30 13.00 -5.76
CA ASP A 171 8.07 13.88 -6.63
C ASP A 171 7.75 15.33 -6.25
N PRO A 172 8.62 16.03 -5.47
CA PRO A 172 8.31 17.35 -4.97
C PRO A 172 8.12 18.38 -6.07
N ASP A 173 8.67 18.18 -7.26
CA ASP A 173 8.58 19.13 -8.37
C ASP A 173 7.17 19.18 -8.96
N THR A 174 6.35 18.14 -8.75
CA THR A 174 4.94 18.13 -9.15
C THR A 174 4.06 19.03 -8.29
N PHE A 175 4.55 19.48 -7.13
CA PHE A 175 3.81 20.28 -6.14
C PHE A 175 4.32 21.71 -6.05
N THR A 176 4.90 22.24 -7.11
CA THR A 176 5.34 23.64 -7.13
C THR A 176 4.16 24.60 -7.06
N HIS A 177 4.30 25.62 -6.21
CA HIS A 177 3.32 26.69 -6.09
C HIS A 177 3.20 27.47 -7.40
N ASP A 178 1.95 27.78 -7.80
CA ASP A 178 1.61 28.52 -9.02
C ASP A 178 0.64 29.64 -8.66
N GLU A 179 1.12 30.88 -8.65
CA GLU A 179 0.31 32.07 -8.31
C GLU A 179 -0.85 32.29 -9.28
N HIS A 180 -0.68 31.95 -10.55
CA HIS A 180 -1.76 32.10 -11.53
C HIS A 180 -2.87 31.08 -11.24
N ALA A 181 -2.51 29.81 -11.04
CA ALA A 181 -3.45 28.76 -10.66
C ALA A 181 -4.14 29.07 -9.33
N ARG A 182 -3.43 29.67 -8.36
CA ARG A 182 -3.99 30.16 -7.11
C ARG A 182 -5.04 31.25 -7.35
N GLY A 183 -4.69 32.28 -8.11
CA GLY A 183 -5.59 33.39 -8.40
C GLY A 183 -6.86 32.96 -9.14
N ASP A 184 -6.70 32.11 -10.14
CA ASP A 184 -7.83 31.57 -10.91
C ASP A 184 -8.77 30.74 -10.03
N PHE A 185 -8.25 29.77 -9.28
CA PHE A 185 -9.07 28.93 -8.43
C PHE A 185 -9.80 29.74 -7.36
N ARG A 186 -9.11 30.65 -6.69
CA ARG A 186 -9.72 31.48 -5.64
C ARG A 186 -10.81 32.39 -6.19
N ARG A 187 -10.61 32.97 -7.36
CA ARG A 187 -11.63 33.77 -8.06
C ARG A 187 -12.84 32.92 -8.42
N ASP A 188 -12.64 31.74 -9.04
CA ASP A 188 -13.70 30.85 -9.49
C ASP A 188 -14.53 30.31 -8.31
N GLN A 189 -13.91 30.11 -7.16
CA GLN A 189 -14.55 29.65 -5.92
C GLN A 189 -15.04 30.82 -5.01
N GLY A 190 -14.79 32.07 -5.38
CA GLY A 190 -15.15 33.24 -4.56
C GLY A 190 -14.43 33.25 -3.21
N ILE A 191 -13.15 32.89 -3.19
CA ILE A 191 -12.28 32.99 -2.01
C ILE A 191 -11.58 34.35 -2.05
N ASP A 192 -11.86 35.20 -1.07
CA ASP A 192 -11.27 36.52 -0.98
C ASP A 192 -9.75 36.47 -0.80
N ALA A 193 -9.04 37.49 -1.25
CA ALA A 193 -7.58 37.51 -1.20
C ALA A 193 -7.02 37.50 0.24
N ASP A 194 -7.75 38.08 1.20
CA ASP A 194 -7.41 38.16 2.62
C ASP A 194 -7.92 36.98 3.45
N ALA A 195 -8.76 36.12 2.87
CA ALA A 195 -9.26 34.92 3.52
C ALA A 195 -8.19 33.81 3.61
N VAL A 196 -8.30 32.98 4.63
CA VAL A 196 -7.44 31.80 4.79
C VAL A 196 -8.17 30.55 4.34
N ALA A 197 -7.58 29.81 3.42
CA ALA A 197 -8.14 28.58 2.87
C ALA A 197 -7.43 27.33 3.44
N ALA A 198 -8.15 26.51 4.20
CA ALA A 198 -7.71 25.18 4.58
C ALA A 198 -8.08 24.17 3.47
N LEU A 199 -7.21 23.19 3.21
CA LEU A 199 -7.41 22.13 2.23
C LEU A 199 -7.45 20.77 2.91
N PHE A 200 -8.51 20.03 2.68
CA PHE A 200 -8.55 18.58 2.86
C PHE A 200 -8.55 17.92 1.48
N LEU A 201 -7.71 16.91 1.28
CA LEU A 201 -7.64 16.19 0.01
C LEU A 201 -7.72 14.69 0.24
N GLY A 202 -8.72 14.03 -0.37
CA GLY A 202 -8.93 12.59 -0.25
C GLY A 202 -10.37 12.17 -0.45
N ARG A 203 -10.67 10.90 -0.20
CA ARG A 203 -12.05 10.41 -0.18
C ARG A 203 -12.83 11.10 0.95
N LEU A 204 -13.99 11.63 0.61
CA LEU A 204 -14.85 12.35 1.56
C LEU A 204 -15.74 11.33 2.27
N SER A 205 -15.15 10.56 3.18
CA SER A 205 -15.83 9.51 3.93
C SER A 205 -15.49 9.59 5.41
N ALA A 206 -16.54 9.75 6.22
CA ALA A 206 -16.43 9.80 7.68
C ALA A 206 -16.04 8.46 8.30
N THR A 207 -16.32 7.35 7.61
CA THR A 207 -16.08 5.99 8.11
C THR A 207 -14.79 5.36 7.60
N ALA A 208 -14.26 5.85 6.47
CA ALA A 208 -13.14 5.21 5.80
C ALA A 208 -11.92 6.15 5.60
N LYS A 209 -11.99 7.40 6.04
CA LYS A 209 -10.86 8.34 5.95
C LYS A 209 -10.64 9.15 7.23
N ALA A 210 -11.58 10.01 7.58
CA ALA A 210 -11.52 10.83 8.80
C ALA A 210 -12.93 11.34 9.15
N HIS A 211 -13.32 11.28 10.41
CA HIS A 211 -14.58 11.88 10.84
C HIS A 211 -14.43 13.42 10.86
N PRO A 212 -15.27 14.19 10.13
CA PRO A 212 -15.03 15.61 9.91
C PRO A 212 -15.38 16.50 11.11
N LEU A 213 -15.96 15.98 12.20
CA LEU A 213 -16.45 16.75 13.35
C LEU A 213 -15.36 17.67 13.92
N SER A 214 -14.19 17.11 14.27
CA SER A 214 -13.13 17.87 14.93
C SER A 214 -12.54 18.93 14.01
N MET A 215 -12.45 18.66 12.71
CA MET A 215 -12.01 19.60 11.69
C MET A 215 -13.00 20.78 11.57
N PHE A 216 -14.29 20.49 11.40
CA PHE A 216 -15.32 21.52 11.26
C PHE A 216 -15.41 22.39 12.50
N ARG A 217 -15.53 21.76 13.68
CA ARG A 217 -15.59 22.50 14.95
C ARG A 217 -14.32 23.31 15.22
N GLY A 218 -13.16 22.74 14.91
CA GLY A 218 -11.88 23.44 15.06
C GLY A 218 -11.76 24.68 14.16
N LEU A 219 -12.19 24.59 12.89
CA LEU A 219 -12.20 25.74 11.98
C LEU A 219 -13.17 26.83 12.44
N GLN A 220 -14.34 26.47 12.96
CA GLN A 220 -15.30 27.42 13.55
C GLN A 220 -14.67 28.18 14.73
N ILE A 221 -14.07 27.45 15.66
CA ILE A 221 -13.37 28.04 16.82
C ILE A 221 -12.29 29.02 16.36
N ALA A 222 -11.52 28.64 15.35
CA ALA A 222 -10.44 29.49 14.85
C ALA A 222 -10.95 30.75 14.16
N GLN A 223 -12.03 30.66 13.39
CA GLN A 223 -12.69 31.83 12.77
C GLN A 223 -13.23 32.79 13.84
N GLU A 224 -13.93 32.25 14.84
CA GLU A 224 -14.45 33.05 15.96
C GLU A 224 -13.34 33.77 16.73
N ARG A 225 -12.21 33.07 16.99
CA ARG A 225 -11.09 33.63 17.76
C ARG A 225 -10.25 34.67 17.01
N THR A 226 -10.08 34.44 15.68
CA THR A 226 -9.21 35.31 14.87
C THR A 226 -9.96 36.43 14.17
N GLY A 227 -11.29 36.31 14.00
CA GLY A 227 -12.09 37.22 13.21
C GLY A 227 -11.77 37.22 11.72
N ARG A 228 -10.89 36.31 11.25
CA ARG A 228 -10.54 36.19 9.81
C ARG A 228 -11.54 35.30 9.10
N LYS A 229 -11.81 35.62 7.84
CA LYS A 229 -12.61 34.75 6.97
C LYS A 229 -11.87 33.44 6.70
N VAL A 230 -12.54 32.33 6.95
CA VAL A 230 -11.99 30.98 6.76
C VAL A 230 -12.79 30.24 5.69
N HIS A 231 -12.09 29.63 4.76
CA HIS A 231 -12.65 28.75 3.75
C HIS A 231 -12.08 27.34 3.94
N LEU A 232 -12.91 26.31 3.69
CA LEU A 232 -12.47 24.93 3.65
C LEU A 232 -12.69 24.34 2.25
N ILE A 233 -11.61 23.96 1.58
CA ILE A 233 -11.62 23.27 0.31
C ILE A 233 -11.60 21.76 0.61
N MET A 234 -12.71 21.08 0.29
CA MET A 234 -12.86 19.63 0.40
C MET A 234 -12.65 19.03 -0.99
N ALA A 235 -11.40 18.77 -1.35
CA ALA A 235 -11.03 18.23 -2.66
C ALA A 235 -11.07 16.69 -2.62
N GLY A 236 -12.11 16.10 -3.22
CA GLY A 236 -12.30 14.66 -3.16
C GLY A 236 -13.54 14.18 -3.87
N TRP A 237 -14.03 13.03 -3.43
CA TRP A 237 -15.28 12.46 -3.94
C TRP A 237 -16.03 11.76 -2.82
N PHE A 238 -17.34 11.76 -2.91
CA PHE A 238 -18.22 10.97 -2.05
C PHE A 238 -18.51 9.60 -2.68
N GLU A 239 -18.71 8.58 -1.87
CA GLU A 239 -19.12 7.26 -2.34
C GLU A 239 -20.63 7.20 -2.61
N SER A 240 -21.40 8.09 -1.99
CA SER A 240 -22.85 8.21 -2.18
C SER A 240 -23.37 9.63 -1.95
N ASP A 241 -24.50 9.95 -2.55
CA ASP A 241 -25.20 11.24 -2.31
C ASP A 241 -25.67 11.35 -0.84
N THR A 242 -26.03 10.22 -0.22
CA THR A 242 -26.40 10.19 1.21
C THR A 242 -25.26 10.65 2.11
N GLU A 243 -24.04 10.19 1.85
CA GLU A 243 -22.85 10.60 2.61
C GLU A 243 -22.54 12.09 2.39
N ARG A 244 -22.67 12.55 1.16
CA ARG A 244 -22.55 13.97 0.81
C ARG A 244 -23.51 14.83 1.60
N ASP A 245 -24.81 14.49 1.58
CA ASP A 245 -25.85 15.24 2.30
C ASP A 245 -25.61 15.26 3.82
N GLN A 246 -25.09 14.17 4.37
CA GLN A 246 -24.75 14.11 5.79
C GLN A 246 -23.59 15.02 6.14
N ILE A 247 -22.51 15.00 5.35
CA ILE A 247 -21.32 15.85 5.57
C ILE A 247 -21.68 17.33 5.39
N GLU A 248 -22.46 17.68 4.38
CA GLU A 248 -22.92 19.07 4.16
C GLU A 248 -23.82 19.57 5.30
N ARG A 249 -24.72 18.73 5.83
CA ARG A 249 -25.54 19.08 7.01
C ARG A 249 -24.67 19.23 8.27
N LEU A 250 -23.71 18.35 8.46
CA LEU A 250 -22.78 18.41 9.60
C LEU A 250 -21.95 19.69 9.54
N ALA A 251 -21.46 20.10 8.37
CA ALA A 251 -20.74 21.35 8.17
C ALA A 251 -21.60 22.57 8.54
N LYS A 252 -22.83 22.65 8.06
CA LYS A 252 -23.78 23.74 8.40
C LYS A 252 -24.05 23.84 9.90
N THR A 253 -24.00 22.72 10.63
CA THR A 253 -24.26 22.67 12.06
C THR A 253 -23.03 23.05 12.88
N LEU A 254 -21.84 22.59 12.50
CA LEU A 254 -20.62 22.67 13.30
C LEU A 254 -19.71 23.86 12.93
N CYS A 255 -19.79 24.33 11.68
CA CYS A 255 -19.00 25.45 11.18
C CYS A 255 -19.82 26.36 10.24
N PRO A 256 -20.92 26.95 10.73
CA PRO A 256 -21.83 27.77 9.93
C PRO A 256 -21.17 28.99 9.30
N ASP A 257 -20.11 29.53 9.93
CA ASP A 257 -19.41 30.72 9.47
C ASP A 257 -18.25 30.41 8.50
N VAL A 258 -17.82 29.12 8.41
CA VAL A 258 -16.75 28.67 7.50
C VAL A 258 -17.34 28.36 6.14
N ARG A 259 -16.80 28.97 5.08
CA ARG A 259 -17.30 28.74 3.72
C ARG A 259 -16.71 27.46 3.13
N MET A 260 -17.60 26.53 2.75
CA MET A 260 -17.23 25.21 2.23
C MET A 260 -17.16 25.19 0.70
N HIS A 261 -16.15 24.52 0.14
CA HIS A 261 -15.98 24.30 -1.29
C HIS A 261 -15.74 22.81 -1.54
N PHE A 262 -16.71 22.13 -2.17
CA PHE A 262 -16.57 20.74 -2.58
C PHE A 262 -16.16 20.67 -4.04
N VAL A 263 -14.97 20.12 -4.31
CA VAL A 263 -14.43 19.98 -5.67
C VAL A 263 -13.98 18.57 -5.94
N ASP A 264 -14.03 18.12 -7.20
CA ASP A 264 -13.64 16.76 -7.57
C ASP A 264 -12.09 16.62 -7.54
N GLY A 265 -11.57 16.07 -6.47
CA GLY A 265 -10.14 15.81 -6.31
C GLY A 265 -9.57 14.67 -7.17
N ARG A 266 -10.42 13.97 -7.95
CA ARG A 266 -9.98 12.97 -8.92
C ARG A 266 -9.45 13.63 -10.20
N ASP A 267 -9.90 14.82 -10.53
CA ASP A 267 -9.37 15.61 -11.64
C ASP A 267 -7.96 16.13 -11.28
N PRO A 268 -6.92 15.71 -12.02
CA PRO A 268 -5.54 16.14 -11.74
C PRO A 268 -5.35 17.65 -11.85
N THR A 269 -6.07 18.31 -12.75
CA THR A 269 -6.00 19.76 -12.97
C THR A 269 -6.58 20.53 -11.78
N ILE A 270 -7.75 20.12 -11.29
CA ILE A 270 -8.38 20.69 -10.11
C ILE A 270 -7.50 20.44 -8.88
N ARG A 271 -7.00 19.21 -8.72
CA ARG A 271 -6.11 18.85 -7.60
C ARG A 271 -4.84 19.72 -7.57
N LYS A 272 -4.19 19.94 -8.72
CA LYS A 272 -3.02 20.81 -8.82
C LYS A 272 -3.34 22.24 -8.40
N LYS A 273 -4.49 22.78 -8.83
CA LYS A 273 -4.93 24.13 -8.43
C LYS A 273 -5.22 24.23 -6.93
N CYS A 274 -5.80 23.17 -6.31
CA CYS A 274 -6.08 23.16 -4.87
C CYS A 274 -4.82 23.33 -4.02
N TRP A 275 -3.70 22.70 -4.40
CA TRP A 275 -2.42 22.84 -3.70
C TRP A 275 -1.94 24.29 -3.69
N SER A 276 -2.06 25.00 -4.80
CA SER A 276 -1.67 26.41 -4.89
C SER A 276 -2.67 27.35 -4.20
N ALA A 277 -3.96 27.01 -4.20
CA ALA A 277 -5.02 27.85 -3.66
C ALA A 277 -5.06 27.87 -2.13
N ALA A 278 -4.58 26.80 -1.48
CA ALA A 278 -4.61 26.63 -0.04
C ALA A 278 -3.53 27.46 0.70
N ASP A 279 -3.77 27.69 1.99
CA ASP A 279 -2.85 28.32 2.94
C ASP A 279 -2.46 27.36 4.06
N ILE A 280 -3.26 26.33 4.33
CA ILE A 280 -3.07 25.29 5.35
C ILE A 280 -3.58 23.98 4.77
N PHE A 281 -2.87 22.89 5.01
CA PHE A 281 -3.39 21.55 4.75
C PHE A 281 -3.89 20.92 6.05
N THR A 282 -4.97 20.14 5.97
CA THR A 282 -5.50 19.41 7.12
C THR A 282 -5.92 17.98 6.76
N SER A 283 -5.55 17.02 7.62
CA SER A 283 -6.00 15.64 7.54
C SER A 283 -6.03 15.02 8.93
N LEU A 284 -7.20 15.00 9.56
CA LEU A 284 -7.38 14.48 10.92
C LEU A 284 -7.79 13.01 10.86
N SER A 285 -6.93 12.16 10.31
CA SER A 285 -7.17 10.72 10.20
C SER A 285 -7.33 10.09 11.59
N ASP A 286 -8.38 9.29 11.75
CA ASP A 286 -8.76 8.56 12.96
C ASP A 286 -8.96 7.06 12.67
N ASN A 287 -8.62 6.64 11.46
CA ASN A 287 -8.98 5.35 10.90
C ASN A 287 -7.78 4.42 10.79
N ILE A 288 -7.95 3.15 11.20
CA ILE A 288 -6.91 2.12 11.14
C ILE A 288 -6.53 1.71 9.70
N GLN A 289 -7.27 2.18 8.69
CA GLN A 289 -6.95 1.98 7.28
C GLN A 289 -5.76 2.84 6.82
N GLU A 290 -5.55 4.01 7.44
CA GLU A 290 -4.39 4.85 7.12
C GLU A 290 -3.11 4.14 7.57
N THR A 291 -2.06 4.21 6.75
CA THR A 291 -0.81 3.50 7.01
C THR A 291 0.43 4.39 6.92
N PHE A 292 0.34 5.51 6.21
CA PHE A 292 1.49 6.39 6.00
C PHE A 292 1.13 7.88 6.11
N GLY A 293 0.16 8.34 5.34
CA GLY A 293 -0.15 9.76 5.24
C GLY A 293 0.54 10.42 4.05
N LEU A 294 0.32 9.90 2.86
CA LEU A 294 0.93 10.44 1.64
C LEU A 294 0.50 11.90 1.39
N THR A 295 -0.78 12.24 1.60
CA THR A 295 -1.29 13.61 1.37
C THR A 295 -0.69 14.69 2.29
N PRO A 296 -0.38 14.45 3.57
CA PRO A 296 0.47 15.36 4.36
C PRO A 296 1.85 15.59 3.76
N VAL A 297 2.50 14.57 3.22
CA VAL A 297 3.81 14.72 2.56
C VAL A 297 3.69 15.53 1.27
N GLU A 298 2.65 15.27 0.46
CA GLU A 298 2.31 16.06 -0.73
C GLU A 298 2.05 17.54 -0.38
N ALA A 299 1.34 17.79 0.73
CA ALA A 299 1.09 19.15 1.22
C ALA A 299 2.38 19.86 1.66
N MET A 300 3.26 19.17 2.38
CA MET A 300 4.58 19.69 2.71
C MET A 300 5.41 19.97 1.45
N ALA A 301 5.36 19.07 0.46
CA ALA A 301 5.99 19.29 -0.84
C ALA A 301 5.42 20.52 -1.58
N ALA A 302 4.14 20.84 -1.40
CA ALA A 302 3.53 22.07 -1.89
C ALA A 302 3.87 23.33 -1.07
N GLY A 303 4.64 23.19 0.02
CA GLY A 303 4.99 24.31 0.90
C GLY A 303 3.87 24.75 1.85
N LEU A 304 2.90 23.88 2.13
CA LEU A 304 1.81 24.15 3.05
C LEU A 304 2.18 23.67 4.47
N PRO A 305 1.91 24.47 5.52
CA PRO A 305 1.90 23.96 6.87
C PRO A 305 0.77 22.95 7.04
N VAL A 306 1.03 21.87 7.79
CA VAL A 306 0.06 20.79 7.95
C VAL A 306 -0.53 20.73 9.36
N VAL A 307 -1.84 20.44 9.47
CA VAL A 307 -2.51 20.09 10.72
C VAL A 307 -3.02 18.66 10.55
N ILE A 308 -2.40 17.73 11.25
CA ILE A 308 -2.70 16.31 11.15
C ILE A 308 -2.85 15.68 12.53
N THR A 309 -3.50 14.54 12.62
CA THR A 309 -3.53 13.77 13.85
C THR A 309 -2.18 13.07 14.10
N ASP A 310 -1.78 13.03 15.36
CA ASP A 310 -0.71 12.13 15.85
C ASP A 310 -1.24 10.69 15.84
N TRP A 311 -1.36 10.14 14.65
CA TRP A 311 -2.02 8.86 14.37
C TRP A 311 -1.26 8.09 13.32
N ASN A 312 -1.04 6.79 13.58
CA ASN A 312 -0.50 5.85 12.62
C ASN A 312 0.78 6.38 11.92
N GLY A 313 0.92 6.15 10.62
CA GLY A 313 2.06 6.63 9.84
C GLY A 313 2.12 8.14 9.64
N CYS A 314 1.01 8.86 9.81
CA CYS A 314 1.03 10.33 9.78
C CYS A 314 1.99 10.90 10.83
N ARG A 315 2.12 10.24 11.98
CA ARG A 315 3.04 10.57 13.07
C ARG A 315 4.51 10.63 12.61
N ASP A 316 4.89 9.74 11.69
CA ASP A 316 6.26 9.62 11.22
C ASP A 316 6.61 10.70 10.18
N THR A 317 5.60 11.44 9.67
CA THR A 317 5.79 12.34 8.52
C THR A 317 6.26 13.75 8.90
N LEU A 318 6.12 14.19 10.16
CA LEU A 318 6.51 15.52 10.58
C LEU A 318 7.08 15.56 12.01
N ASP A 319 7.84 16.59 12.30
CA ASP A 319 8.23 16.99 13.65
C ASP A 319 7.24 18.07 14.13
N ASP A 320 6.50 17.80 15.20
CA ASP A 320 5.46 18.72 15.73
C ASP A 320 6.01 20.12 16.02
N GLY A 321 5.29 21.14 15.58
CA GLY A 321 5.68 22.54 15.72
C GLY A 321 6.73 23.04 14.72
N VAL A 322 7.29 22.17 13.84
CA VAL A 322 8.31 22.55 12.85
C VAL A 322 7.69 22.67 11.45
N GLN A 323 7.13 21.60 10.89
CA GLN A 323 6.49 21.61 9.57
C GLN A 323 4.96 21.82 9.65
N GLY A 324 4.41 21.65 10.85
CA GLY A 324 2.98 21.73 11.11
C GLY A 324 2.67 21.46 12.56
N ILE A 325 1.43 21.05 12.84
CA ILE A 325 0.95 20.77 14.19
C ILE A 325 0.31 19.37 14.21
N ALA A 326 0.83 18.50 15.09
CA ALA A 326 0.27 17.18 15.34
C ALA A 326 -0.79 17.25 16.47
N ILE A 327 -1.98 16.75 16.19
CA ILE A 327 -3.09 16.73 17.14
C ILE A 327 -3.11 15.37 17.86
N PRO A 328 -2.96 15.33 19.20
CA PRO A 328 -3.00 14.09 19.95
C PRO A 328 -4.32 13.34 19.79
N THR A 329 -4.23 12.02 19.74
CA THR A 329 -5.39 11.12 19.66
C THR A 329 -5.45 10.23 20.89
N VAL A 330 -6.67 9.79 21.25
CA VAL A 330 -6.89 8.84 22.32
C VAL A 330 -7.79 7.72 21.82
N ALA A 331 -7.40 6.47 22.06
CA ALA A 331 -8.17 5.27 21.73
C ALA A 331 -8.39 4.42 22.98
N PRO A 332 -9.38 3.52 23.00
CA PRO A 332 -9.58 2.57 24.09
C PRO A 332 -8.35 1.66 24.31
N PRO A 333 -8.16 1.14 25.52
CA PRO A 333 -7.09 0.19 25.79
C PRO A 333 -7.28 -1.13 25.04
N SER A 334 -6.19 -1.89 24.91
CA SER A 334 -6.19 -3.24 24.33
C SER A 334 -7.24 -4.12 25.04
N GLY A 335 -7.92 -4.97 24.26
CA GLY A 335 -9.01 -5.83 24.70
C GLY A 335 -10.42 -5.21 24.58
N SER A 336 -10.54 -3.89 24.48
CA SER A 336 -11.85 -3.23 24.34
C SER A 336 -12.55 -3.48 23.00
N GLY A 337 -11.82 -3.98 22.00
CA GLY A 337 -12.31 -4.20 20.64
C GLY A 337 -12.69 -5.63 20.29
N ASP A 338 -12.69 -6.57 21.23
CA ASP A 338 -12.90 -8.00 20.97
C ASP A 338 -14.23 -8.29 20.26
N ASP A 339 -15.33 -7.62 20.66
CA ASP A 339 -16.63 -7.75 19.99
C ASP A 339 -16.60 -7.24 18.54
N ILE A 340 -15.87 -6.15 18.28
CA ILE A 340 -15.71 -5.60 16.91
C ILE A 340 -14.94 -6.61 16.05
N ALA A 341 -13.86 -7.17 16.56
CA ALA A 341 -13.05 -8.18 15.88
C ALA A 341 -13.85 -9.46 15.60
N ALA A 342 -14.60 -9.98 16.59
CA ALA A 342 -15.44 -11.15 16.45
C ALA A 342 -16.55 -10.95 15.40
N ARG A 343 -17.16 -9.77 15.35
CA ARG A 343 -18.18 -9.44 14.34
C ARG A 343 -17.60 -9.30 12.95
N TYR A 344 -16.39 -8.79 12.83
CA TYR A 344 -15.67 -8.77 11.55
C TYR A 344 -15.33 -10.20 11.10
N ARG A 345 -14.77 -11.03 11.97
CA ARG A 345 -14.44 -12.43 11.69
C ARG A 345 -15.66 -13.26 11.27
N SER A 346 -16.82 -13.02 11.89
CA SER A 346 -18.08 -13.70 11.56
C SER A 346 -18.83 -13.08 10.36
N THR A 347 -18.22 -12.19 9.62
CA THR A 347 -18.79 -11.47 8.46
C THR A 347 -20.03 -10.61 8.78
N ARG A 348 -20.36 -10.41 10.06
CA ARG A 348 -21.44 -9.49 10.48
C ARG A 348 -21.08 -8.04 10.21
N TYR A 349 -19.80 -7.70 10.19
CA TYR A 349 -19.29 -6.44 9.69
C TYR A 349 -18.53 -6.65 8.39
N SER A 350 -18.81 -5.80 7.39
CA SER A 350 -17.96 -5.64 6.23
C SER A 350 -16.64 -4.96 6.64
N TYR A 351 -15.65 -4.95 5.76
CA TYR A 351 -14.43 -4.18 5.96
C TYR A 351 -14.70 -2.71 6.35
N GLY A 352 -15.58 -2.03 5.59
CA GLY A 352 -15.98 -0.65 5.91
C GLY A 352 -16.66 -0.51 7.28
N GLY A 353 -17.47 -1.50 7.66
CA GLY A 353 -18.10 -1.55 8.98
C GLY A 353 -17.09 -1.75 10.12
N TYR A 354 -16.08 -2.57 9.92
CA TYR A 354 -15.00 -2.81 10.88
C TYR A 354 -14.16 -1.56 11.10
N ILE A 355 -13.59 -0.98 10.03
CA ILE A 355 -12.73 0.19 10.15
C ILE A 355 -13.50 1.43 10.64
N GLY A 356 -14.74 1.64 10.16
CA GLY A 356 -15.55 2.77 10.56
C GLY A 356 -15.99 2.73 12.02
N ARG A 357 -16.33 1.54 12.55
CA ARG A 357 -16.68 1.41 13.98
C ARG A 357 -15.45 1.58 14.86
N THR A 358 -14.31 1.04 14.46
CA THR A 358 -13.06 1.23 15.21
C THR A 358 -12.68 2.73 15.26
N ALA A 359 -12.82 3.45 14.16
CA ALA A 359 -12.51 4.88 14.09
C ALA A 359 -13.41 5.72 15.03
N GLN A 360 -14.69 5.33 15.22
CA GLN A 360 -15.60 6.04 16.13
C GLN A 360 -15.17 6.03 17.60
N PHE A 361 -14.28 5.13 17.99
CA PHE A 361 -13.69 5.11 19.32
C PHE A 361 -12.38 5.90 19.44
N THR A 362 -11.90 6.46 18.33
CA THR A 362 -10.72 7.32 18.34
C THR A 362 -11.14 8.77 18.59
N TYR A 363 -10.71 9.31 19.73
CA TYR A 363 -11.00 10.68 20.11
C TYR A 363 -9.95 11.65 19.56
N VAL A 364 -10.42 12.67 18.87
CA VAL A 364 -9.63 13.81 18.37
C VAL A 364 -10.20 15.09 18.99
N ASP A 365 -9.43 15.78 19.81
CA ASP A 365 -9.89 16.95 20.57
C ASP A 365 -10.11 18.16 19.65
N ALA A 366 -11.37 18.51 19.43
CA ALA A 366 -11.77 19.63 18.59
C ALA A 366 -11.26 20.99 19.11
N THR A 367 -11.03 21.12 20.45
CA THR A 367 -10.48 22.36 21.04
C THR A 367 -9.02 22.50 20.67
N LYS A 368 -8.22 21.43 20.79
CA LYS A 368 -6.81 21.43 20.36
C LYS A 368 -6.68 21.66 18.84
N VAL A 369 -7.57 21.08 18.05
CA VAL A 369 -7.65 21.36 16.61
C VAL A 369 -7.93 22.86 16.38
N GLY A 370 -8.89 23.43 17.12
CA GLY A 370 -9.21 24.86 17.06
C GLY A 370 -8.03 25.76 17.46
N GLU A 371 -7.26 25.37 18.47
CA GLU A 371 -6.04 26.08 18.88
C GLU A 371 -4.97 26.04 17.77
N ALA A 372 -4.75 24.87 17.15
CA ALA A 372 -3.82 24.72 16.05
C ALA A 372 -4.21 25.61 14.85
N TYR A 373 -5.48 25.57 14.44
CA TYR A 373 -5.95 26.44 13.38
C TYR A 373 -5.89 27.92 13.76
N THR A 374 -6.24 28.30 15.01
CA THR A 374 -6.15 29.69 15.48
C THR A 374 -4.73 30.24 15.33
N ARG A 375 -3.72 29.46 15.69
CA ARG A 375 -2.31 29.86 15.54
C ARG A 375 -1.95 30.06 14.06
N LEU A 376 -2.31 29.10 13.19
CA LEU A 376 -1.96 29.19 11.78
C LEU A 376 -2.80 30.21 11.02
N ILE A 377 -4.07 30.40 11.33
CA ILE A 377 -4.94 31.38 10.69
C ILE A 377 -4.55 32.80 11.11
N GLY A 378 -4.18 32.98 12.37
CA GLY A 378 -3.81 34.29 12.94
C GLY A 378 -2.41 34.77 12.56
N ASP A 379 -1.50 33.90 12.14
CA ASP A 379 -0.09 34.23 11.91
C ASP A 379 0.41 33.82 10.55
N ASP A 380 0.46 34.75 9.60
CA ASP A 380 0.92 34.56 8.23
C ASP A 380 2.42 34.21 8.16
N ALA A 381 3.23 34.78 9.07
CA ALA A 381 4.66 34.53 9.13
C ALA A 381 4.94 33.09 9.60
N LEU A 382 4.17 32.61 10.59
CA LEU A 382 4.24 31.25 11.07
C LEU A 382 3.87 30.24 9.95
N ARG A 383 2.78 30.52 9.19
CA ARG A 383 2.41 29.67 8.05
C ARG A 383 3.53 29.55 7.03
N LYS A 384 4.12 30.68 6.63
CA LYS A 384 5.23 30.71 5.67
C LYS A 384 6.46 29.98 6.21
N LYS A 385 6.78 30.17 7.50
CA LYS A 385 7.91 29.47 8.15
C LYS A 385 7.71 27.95 8.15
N MET A 386 6.54 27.49 8.60
CA MET A 386 6.25 26.05 8.66
C MET A 386 6.13 25.43 7.27
N GLY A 387 5.51 26.13 6.33
CA GLY A 387 5.42 25.66 4.94
C GLY A 387 6.79 25.51 4.27
N ALA A 388 7.70 26.48 4.46
CA ALA A 388 9.06 26.38 3.95
C ALA A 388 9.85 25.22 4.62
N ALA A 389 9.68 25.02 5.94
CA ALA A 389 10.25 23.88 6.63
C ALA A 389 9.67 22.54 6.12
N GLY A 390 8.36 22.50 5.83
CA GLY A 390 7.68 21.35 5.25
C GLY A 390 8.23 21.00 3.87
N ARG A 391 8.37 21.99 2.99
CA ARG A 391 8.95 21.78 1.64
C ARG A 391 10.36 21.19 1.72
N LYS A 392 11.21 21.78 2.58
CA LYS A 392 12.57 21.30 2.81
C LYS A 392 12.55 19.85 3.30
N HIS A 393 11.71 19.53 4.29
CA HIS A 393 11.58 18.19 4.86
C HIS A 393 11.11 17.17 3.81
N ALA A 394 10.12 17.51 2.98
CA ALA A 394 9.63 16.65 1.91
C ALA A 394 10.72 16.31 0.89
N VAL A 395 11.53 17.32 0.48
CA VAL A 395 12.65 17.12 -0.43
C VAL A 395 13.76 16.27 0.19
N GLU A 396 14.12 16.52 1.45
CA GLU A 396 15.26 15.86 2.09
C GLU A 396 14.95 14.42 2.54
N LYS A 397 13.68 14.08 2.81
CA LYS A 397 13.32 12.77 3.35
C LYS A 397 12.41 11.92 2.46
N TYR A 398 11.58 12.54 1.63
CA TYR A 398 10.52 11.84 0.90
C TYR A 398 10.63 11.95 -0.62
N ASP A 399 11.63 12.64 -1.16
CA ASP A 399 11.90 12.62 -2.59
C ASP A 399 12.27 11.19 -3.03
N TRP A 400 11.75 10.76 -4.18
CA TRP A 400 12.10 9.46 -4.75
C TRP A 400 13.61 9.30 -4.99
N SER A 401 14.35 10.39 -5.16
CA SER A 401 15.83 10.37 -5.26
C SER A 401 16.50 9.89 -3.96
N ILE A 402 15.83 10.02 -2.83
CA ILE A 402 16.28 9.53 -1.51
C ILE A 402 15.74 8.13 -1.27
N ILE A 403 14.44 7.90 -1.54
CA ILE A 403 13.75 6.66 -1.20
C ILE A 403 14.18 5.48 -2.09
N ILE A 404 14.37 5.67 -3.40
CA ILE A 404 14.78 4.56 -4.29
C ILE A 404 16.13 3.94 -3.89
N PRO A 405 17.17 4.72 -3.54
CA PRO A 405 18.40 4.16 -2.99
C PRO A 405 18.22 3.31 -1.72
N GLU A 406 17.23 3.61 -0.85
CA GLU A 406 16.94 2.78 0.32
C GLU A 406 16.38 1.41 -0.08
N TYR A 407 15.52 1.34 -1.10
CA TYR A 407 15.06 0.06 -1.67
C TYR A 407 16.23 -0.74 -2.25
N GLU A 408 17.10 -0.11 -3.01
CA GLU A 408 18.26 -0.78 -3.60
C GLU A 408 19.26 -1.26 -2.53
N ALA A 409 19.44 -0.49 -1.46
CA ALA A 409 20.26 -0.87 -0.31
C ALA A 409 19.67 -2.10 0.41
N LEU A 410 18.35 -2.11 0.63
CA LEU A 410 17.65 -3.26 1.19
C LEU A 410 17.83 -4.50 0.30
N TRP A 411 17.59 -4.41 -1.01
CA TRP A 411 17.73 -5.55 -1.91
C TRP A 411 19.15 -6.11 -1.93
N ARG A 412 20.16 -5.25 -1.81
CA ARG A 412 21.58 -5.65 -1.68
C ARG A 412 21.83 -6.36 -0.37
N GLU A 413 21.33 -5.84 0.75
CA GLU A 413 21.39 -6.48 2.06
C GLU A 413 20.75 -7.87 2.04
N LEU A 414 19.55 -8.01 1.44
CA LEU A 414 18.88 -9.30 1.30
C LEU A 414 19.73 -10.29 0.48
N ALA A 415 20.40 -9.84 -0.58
CA ALA A 415 21.31 -10.68 -1.35
C ALA A 415 22.52 -11.15 -0.54
N GLU A 416 23.08 -10.28 0.30
CA GLU A 416 24.18 -10.66 1.22
C GLU A 416 23.73 -11.66 2.28
N ARG A 417 22.56 -11.48 2.90
CA ARG A 417 21.97 -12.42 3.84
C ARG A 417 21.73 -13.78 3.19
N ARG A 418 21.23 -13.82 1.97
CA ARG A 418 21.00 -15.05 1.21
C ARG A 418 22.28 -15.89 1.01
N VAL A 419 23.43 -15.24 0.94
CA VAL A 419 24.74 -15.94 0.86
C VAL A 419 25.23 -16.41 2.23
N LYS A 420 25.03 -15.58 3.28
CA LYS A 420 25.67 -15.78 4.60
C LYS A 420 24.81 -16.58 5.57
N ASP A 421 23.49 -16.35 5.60
CA ASP A 421 22.62 -16.86 6.66
C ASP A 421 22.25 -18.33 6.42
N SER A 422 21.99 -19.05 7.51
CA SER A 422 21.51 -20.42 7.44
C SER A 422 20.06 -20.48 6.96
N GLU A 423 19.77 -21.45 6.10
CA GLU A 423 18.42 -21.73 5.64
C GLU A 423 17.54 -22.25 6.78
N THR A 424 16.35 -21.68 6.92
CA THR A 424 15.33 -22.16 7.86
C THR A 424 14.47 -23.21 7.16
N ALA A 425 14.24 -24.34 7.83
CA ALA A 425 13.45 -25.46 7.32
C ALA A 425 13.85 -25.89 5.89
N PRO A 426 15.11 -26.31 5.68
CA PRO A 426 15.57 -26.76 4.38
C PRO A 426 14.72 -27.93 3.90
N ARG A 427 14.42 -27.98 2.60
CA ARG A 427 13.63 -29.04 2.02
C ARG A 427 14.37 -30.37 2.07
N GLN A 428 13.75 -31.38 2.66
CA GLN A 428 14.27 -32.75 2.67
C GLN A 428 13.69 -33.55 1.51
N GLY A 429 14.43 -34.57 1.04
CA GLY A 429 13.96 -35.45 -0.01
C GLY A 429 12.63 -36.14 0.36
N GLY A 430 11.71 -36.21 -0.60
CA GLY A 430 10.37 -36.79 -0.40
C GLY A 430 9.34 -35.87 0.28
N GLN A 431 9.75 -34.69 0.77
CA GLN A 431 8.77 -33.71 1.27
C GLN A 431 8.04 -33.00 0.15
N SER A 432 6.77 -32.66 0.39
CA SER A 432 5.99 -31.78 -0.43
C SER A 432 6.66 -30.43 -0.65
N ASN A 433 6.57 -29.88 -1.84
CA ASN A 433 7.03 -28.51 -2.13
C ASN A 433 6.15 -27.46 -1.47
N ASP A 434 4.85 -27.69 -1.47
CA ASP A 434 3.81 -26.87 -0.86
C ASP A 434 2.80 -27.80 -0.18
N PRO A 435 2.67 -27.79 1.15
CA PRO A 435 1.78 -28.68 1.88
C PRO A 435 0.29 -28.53 1.50
N LEU A 436 -0.11 -27.35 1.02
CA LEU A 436 -1.50 -27.08 0.61
C LEU A 436 -1.75 -27.40 -0.86
N ARG A 437 -0.71 -27.44 -1.69
CA ARG A 437 -0.77 -27.68 -3.16
C ARG A 437 0.29 -28.69 -3.57
N ASP A 438 0.23 -29.86 -2.95
CA ASP A 438 1.12 -30.97 -3.26
C ASP A 438 0.73 -31.62 -4.61
N ASP A 439 1.51 -32.62 -5.03
CA ASP A 439 1.19 -33.48 -6.17
C ASP A 439 -0.27 -33.98 -6.06
N PRO A 440 -1.14 -33.67 -7.04
CA PRO A 440 -2.55 -34.08 -6.99
C PRO A 440 -2.72 -35.60 -6.95
N PHE A 441 -1.82 -36.37 -7.57
CA PHE A 441 -1.87 -37.82 -7.52
C PHE A 441 -1.49 -38.40 -6.16
N ARG A 442 -0.72 -37.64 -5.36
CA ARG A 442 -0.47 -37.96 -3.95
C ARG A 442 -1.63 -37.52 -3.07
N THR A 443 -2.08 -36.30 -3.22
CA THR A 443 -3.13 -35.71 -2.38
C THR A 443 -4.46 -36.44 -2.53
N PHE A 444 -4.79 -36.86 -3.77
CA PHE A 444 -6.03 -37.54 -4.12
C PHE A 444 -5.82 -39.03 -4.44
N ALA A 445 -4.77 -39.64 -3.92
CA ALA A 445 -4.44 -41.06 -4.20
C ALA A 445 -5.57 -42.05 -3.88
N GLY A 446 -6.47 -41.70 -2.97
CA GLY A 446 -7.64 -42.51 -2.60
C GLY A 446 -8.85 -42.37 -3.55
N TYR A 447 -8.78 -41.49 -4.58
CA TYR A 447 -9.93 -41.26 -5.48
C TYR A 447 -10.05 -42.32 -6.58
N PRO A 448 -8.98 -42.73 -7.30
CA PRO A 448 -9.07 -43.79 -8.28
C PRO A 448 -9.16 -45.16 -7.58
N THR A 449 -9.75 -46.12 -8.29
CA THR A 449 -9.83 -47.51 -7.81
C THR A 449 -8.45 -48.16 -7.72
N SER A 450 -7.53 -47.77 -8.61
CA SER A 450 -6.15 -48.25 -8.63
C SER A 450 -5.23 -47.23 -9.29
N THR A 451 -3.96 -47.28 -8.98
CA THR A 451 -2.91 -46.49 -9.63
C THR A 451 -2.18 -47.34 -10.67
N ILE A 452 -1.67 -46.76 -11.73
CA ILE A 452 -0.83 -47.40 -12.73
C ILE A 452 0.47 -47.92 -12.05
N THR A 453 0.82 -49.16 -12.33
CA THR A 453 2.07 -49.84 -11.93
C THR A 453 2.76 -50.46 -13.13
N ASP A 454 3.96 -50.97 -12.94
CA ASP A 454 4.72 -51.65 -13.99
C ASP A 454 4.03 -52.94 -14.50
N ASP A 455 3.07 -53.48 -13.73
CA ASP A 455 2.28 -54.69 -14.14
C ASP A 455 1.10 -54.33 -15.02
N HIS A 456 0.78 -53.06 -15.24
CA HIS A 456 -0.30 -52.65 -16.12
C HIS A 456 0.12 -52.71 -17.60
N VAL A 457 -0.67 -53.35 -18.41
CA VAL A 457 -0.51 -53.34 -19.88
C VAL A 457 -1.33 -52.18 -20.44
N ILE A 458 -0.67 -51.29 -21.17
CA ILE A 458 -1.32 -50.15 -21.82
C ILE A 458 -1.41 -50.51 -23.33
N GLU A 459 -2.62 -50.64 -23.83
CA GLU A 459 -2.87 -50.82 -25.23
C GLU A 459 -3.32 -49.53 -25.89
N ARG A 460 -2.82 -49.30 -27.09
CA ARG A 460 -3.23 -48.14 -27.86
C ARG A 460 -4.60 -48.39 -28.49
N TRP A 461 -5.53 -47.47 -28.30
CA TRP A 461 -6.82 -47.49 -28.92
C TRP A 461 -6.85 -46.61 -30.18
N GLY A 462 -7.32 -47.14 -31.33
CA GLY A 462 -7.52 -46.40 -32.56
C GLY A 462 -6.26 -46.15 -33.42
N THR A 463 -6.47 -45.42 -34.50
CA THR A 463 -5.46 -45.06 -35.51
C THR A 463 -4.79 -43.72 -35.18
N ASP A 464 -3.67 -43.40 -35.83
CA ASP A 464 -2.99 -42.12 -35.72
C ASP A 464 -3.92 -40.94 -36.07
N ALA A 465 -4.76 -41.13 -37.10
CA ALA A 465 -5.71 -40.09 -37.55
C ALA A 465 -6.81 -39.81 -36.49
N GLU A 466 -7.30 -40.87 -35.83
CA GLU A 466 -8.28 -40.73 -34.73
C GLU A 466 -7.67 -40.05 -33.53
N LEU A 467 -6.44 -40.36 -33.15
CA LEU A 467 -5.73 -39.70 -32.07
C LEU A 467 -5.49 -38.20 -32.35
N GLU A 468 -5.03 -37.87 -33.56
CA GLU A 468 -4.86 -36.50 -34.00
C GLU A 468 -6.19 -35.72 -33.99
N ALA A 469 -7.27 -36.36 -34.39
CA ALA A 469 -8.60 -35.76 -34.33
C ALA A 469 -9.04 -35.51 -32.88
N LEU A 470 -8.81 -36.45 -31.95
CA LEU A 470 -9.16 -36.33 -30.55
C LEU A 470 -8.37 -35.23 -29.84
N ILE A 471 -7.08 -35.10 -30.15
CA ILE A 471 -6.22 -34.05 -29.57
C ILE A 471 -6.70 -32.64 -29.97
N ARG A 472 -7.33 -32.51 -31.13
CA ARG A 472 -7.84 -31.21 -31.64
C ARG A 472 -9.16 -30.75 -31.01
N PHE A 473 -9.83 -31.58 -30.24
CA PHE A 473 -11.03 -31.12 -29.52
C PHE A 473 -10.65 -30.20 -28.38
N ASP A 474 -11.36 -29.08 -28.26
CA ASP A 474 -11.13 -28.07 -27.19
C ASP A 474 -11.20 -28.69 -25.79
N ILE A 475 -12.02 -29.72 -25.60
CA ILE A 475 -12.11 -30.47 -24.34
C ILE A 475 -10.77 -31.12 -23.93
N ASN A 476 -9.91 -31.39 -24.87
CA ASN A 476 -8.59 -31.99 -24.65
C ASN A 476 -7.46 -30.95 -24.65
N SER A 477 -7.76 -29.67 -24.84
CA SER A 477 -6.76 -28.60 -24.90
C SER A 477 -5.88 -28.49 -23.64
N ALA A 478 -6.43 -28.82 -22.47
CA ALA A 478 -5.70 -28.83 -21.22
C ALA A 478 -4.51 -29.79 -21.15
N VAL A 479 -4.54 -30.87 -21.97
CA VAL A 479 -3.49 -31.90 -22.04
C VAL A 479 -2.67 -31.86 -23.33
N ALA A 480 -3.00 -30.99 -24.27
CA ALA A 480 -2.34 -30.93 -25.57
C ALA A 480 -0.81 -30.75 -25.49
N GLY A 481 -0.31 -30.04 -24.50
CA GLY A 481 1.13 -29.88 -24.24
C GLY A 481 1.79 -31.02 -23.46
N LEU A 482 1.00 -31.93 -22.89
CA LEU A 482 1.48 -33.08 -22.11
C LEU A 482 1.53 -34.36 -22.89
N VAL A 483 0.79 -34.42 -24.01
CA VAL A 483 0.79 -35.59 -24.92
C VAL A 483 2.08 -35.55 -25.74
N PRO A 484 2.92 -36.60 -25.69
CA PRO A 484 4.11 -36.68 -26.54
C PRO A 484 3.73 -36.64 -28.01
N ASP A 485 4.58 -36.03 -28.85
CA ASP A 485 4.40 -36.07 -30.30
C ASP A 485 4.23 -37.52 -30.78
N ALA A 486 3.35 -37.75 -31.75
CA ALA A 486 3.03 -39.07 -32.28
C ALA A 486 4.25 -39.99 -32.58
N PRO A 487 5.43 -39.48 -33.01
CA PRO A 487 6.64 -40.28 -33.14
C PRO A 487 7.23 -40.82 -31.84
N LYS A 488 6.95 -40.19 -30.68
CA LYS A 488 7.47 -40.61 -29.36
C LYS A 488 6.56 -41.63 -28.66
N MET A 489 5.38 -41.89 -29.20
CA MET A 489 4.44 -42.87 -28.68
C MET A 489 4.54 -44.24 -29.41
N ARG A 490 5.55 -44.42 -30.30
CA ARG A 490 5.86 -45.68 -30.98
C ARG A 490 6.96 -46.44 -30.19
#